data_0cd1b5983ac569d378acb5adbc79110d
#
_entry.id   0cd1b5983ac569d378acb5adbc79110d
#
_cell.length_a   1.000
_cell.length_b   1.000
_cell.length_c   1.000
_cell.angle_alpha   90.00
_cell.angle_beta   90.00
_cell.angle_gamma   90.00
#
_symmetry.space_group_name_H-M   'P 1'
#
loop_
_entity.id
_entity.type
_entity.pdbx_description
1 polymer ?
#
loop_
_entity_poly.entity_id
_entity_poly.type
_entity_poly.pdbx_seq_one_letter_code
_entity_poly.pdbx_strand_id
1 'polypeptide(L)'
;MLYALAHILRDKLSWLWLLIEKLNSCLFDIRYGKKLRGFLFKENPEGYEIIPMRDIPTEEMVSFFSQQPEEAFTFFHPHGFDAKSIKRLQQNRSFLAYILRDKTNGKIAGYCFNRSFFHGQGFRGRMVDINYRGKGLGTTMNKILNEVGFAIGLRLFETVSKDNVASYKSALSASNIKVVKELPDNDLYLEILP
;
A
#
# COMPACT_ATOMS: atom_id res chain seq x y z
N MET A 1 8.27 -20.35 -10.66
CA MET A 1 7.62 -21.44 -9.89
C MET A 1 6.83 -20.92 -8.69
N LEU A 2 7.42 -20.24 -7.70
CA LEU A 2 6.71 -19.67 -6.53
C LEU A 2 5.58 -18.71 -6.87
N TYR A 3 5.73 -17.85 -7.88
CA TYR A 3 4.72 -16.91 -8.35
C TYR A 3 3.48 -17.63 -8.91
N ALA A 4 3.68 -18.64 -9.77
CA ALA A 4 2.58 -19.44 -10.32
C ALA A 4 1.87 -20.27 -9.22
N LEU A 5 2.62 -20.79 -8.24
CA LEU A 5 2.04 -21.48 -7.10
C LEU A 5 1.18 -20.54 -6.23
N ALA A 6 1.61 -19.30 -6.02
CA ALA A 6 0.84 -18.31 -5.28
C ALA A 6 -0.49 -17.96 -5.98
N HIS A 7 -0.51 -17.88 -7.31
CA HIS A 7 -1.75 -17.68 -8.08
C HIS A 7 -2.69 -18.90 -8.00
N ILE A 8 -2.16 -20.11 -8.12
CA ILE A 8 -2.97 -21.34 -7.98
C ILE A 8 -3.57 -21.45 -6.58
N LEU A 9 -2.80 -21.14 -5.54
CA LEU A 9 -3.28 -21.14 -4.16
C LEU A 9 -4.37 -20.09 -3.93
N ARG A 10 -4.18 -18.88 -4.45
CA ARG A 10 -5.17 -17.81 -4.33
C ARG A 10 -6.48 -18.14 -5.04
N ASP A 11 -6.41 -18.70 -6.25
CA ASP A 11 -7.57 -18.85 -7.13
C ASP A 11 -8.31 -20.19 -6.91
N LYS A 12 -7.58 -21.26 -6.57
CA LYS A 12 -8.16 -22.60 -6.36
C LYS A 12 -8.30 -23.02 -4.89
N LEU A 13 -7.51 -22.45 -3.98
CA LEU A 13 -7.50 -22.78 -2.56
C LEU A 13 -7.64 -21.51 -1.71
N SER A 14 -8.65 -20.70 -1.98
CA SER A 14 -8.88 -19.41 -1.33
C SER A 14 -8.90 -19.48 0.20
N TRP A 15 -9.42 -20.58 0.77
CA TRP A 15 -9.42 -20.79 2.22
C TRP A 15 -8.00 -20.96 2.78
N LEU A 16 -7.11 -21.67 2.07
CA LEU A 16 -5.72 -21.85 2.48
C LEU A 16 -4.95 -20.54 2.36
N TRP A 17 -5.22 -19.76 1.31
CA TRP A 17 -4.67 -18.41 1.17
C TRP A 17 -5.07 -17.51 2.35
N LEU A 18 -6.35 -17.53 2.76
CA LEU A 18 -6.83 -16.78 3.93
C LEU A 18 -6.16 -17.23 5.22
N LEU A 19 -5.92 -18.53 5.39
CA LEU A 19 -5.21 -19.05 6.55
C LEU A 19 -3.76 -18.56 6.59
N ILE A 20 -3.05 -18.58 5.45
CA ILE A 20 -1.68 -18.07 5.32
C ILE A 20 -1.63 -16.57 5.62
N GLU A 21 -2.57 -15.77 5.10
CA GLU A 21 -2.65 -14.33 5.40
C GLU A 21 -2.88 -14.09 6.90
N LYS A 22 -3.77 -14.86 7.53
CA LYS A 22 -4.04 -14.75 8.98
C LYS A 22 -2.83 -15.12 9.82
N LEU A 23 -2.13 -16.19 9.45
CA LEU A 23 -0.90 -16.60 10.11
C LEU A 23 0.19 -15.55 9.97
N ASN A 24 0.40 -15.03 8.74
CA ASN A 24 1.33 -13.94 8.49
C ASN A 24 1.00 -12.70 9.34
N SER A 25 -0.28 -12.32 9.41
CA SER A 25 -0.75 -11.18 10.21
C SER A 25 -0.43 -11.36 11.70
N CYS A 26 -0.63 -12.56 12.23
CA CYS A 26 -0.34 -12.90 13.61
C CYS A 26 1.16 -12.84 13.92
N LEU A 27 1.98 -13.51 13.10
CA LEU A 27 3.44 -13.52 13.25
C LEU A 27 4.06 -12.14 13.05
N PHE A 28 3.50 -11.35 12.14
CA PHE A 28 3.89 -9.97 11.93
C PHE A 28 3.62 -9.11 13.17
N ASP A 29 2.45 -9.22 13.79
CA ASP A 29 2.13 -8.47 15.01
C ASP A 29 3.04 -8.86 16.18
N ILE A 30 3.35 -10.14 16.33
CA ILE A 30 4.31 -10.60 17.35
C ILE A 30 5.68 -9.94 17.15
N ARG A 31 6.16 -9.88 15.91
CA ARG A 31 7.50 -9.37 15.60
C ARG A 31 7.59 -7.85 15.57
N TYR A 32 6.61 -7.19 15.00
CA TYR A 32 6.64 -5.75 14.69
C TYR A 32 5.61 -4.92 15.45
N GLY A 33 4.61 -5.55 16.06
CA GLY A 33 3.48 -4.86 16.67
C GLY A 33 3.88 -3.89 17.79
N LYS A 34 4.91 -4.22 18.61
CA LYS A 34 5.41 -3.29 19.64
C LYS A 34 5.99 -2.02 19.02
N LYS A 35 6.79 -2.15 17.94
CA LYS A 35 7.36 -1.00 17.22
C LYS A 35 6.28 -0.16 16.55
N LEU A 36 5.28 -0.81 15.92
CA LEU A 36 4.17 -0.11 15.28
C LEU A 36 3.31 0.67 16.28
N ARG A 37 3.01 0.11 17.44
CA ARG A 37 2.24 0.82 18.48
C ARG A 37 2.98 2.03 19.06
N GLY A 38 4.29 2.03 19.03
CA GLY A 38 5.14 3.16 19.44
C GLY A 38 5.50 4.11 18.30
N PHE A 39 5.07 3.81 17.05
CA PHE A 39 5.40 4.64 15.91
C PHE A 39 4.39 5.78 15.76
N LEU A 40 4.92 6.98 15.56
CA LEU A 40 4.16 8.19 15.22
C LEU A 40 4.81 8.82 13.99
N PHE A 41 4.02 9.30 13.05
CA PHE A 41 4.53 10.11 11.96
C PHE A 41 5.12 11.40 12.49
N LYS A 42 6.24 11.83 11.94
CA LYS A 42 6.92 13.06 12.38
C LYS A 42 6.03 14.28 12.15
N GLU A 43 5.41 14.35 10.99
CA GLU A 43 4.55 15.47 10.59
C GLU A 43 3.44 14.98 9.66
N ASN A 44 2.29 15.66 9.72
CA ASN A 44 1.29 15.56 8.67
C ASN A 44 1.70 16.43 7.48
N PRO A 45 1.42 15.99 6.24
CA PRO A 45 1.62 16.83 5.07
C PRO A 45 0.76 18.10 5.16
N GLU A 46 1.27 19.21 4.67
CA GLU A 46 0.52 20.48 4.67
C GLU A 46 -0.84 20.33 3.98
N GLY A 47 -1.90 20.75 4.66
CA GLY A 47 -3.28 20.66 4.18
C GLY A 47 -3.92 19.26 4.29
N TYR A 48 -3.16 18.23 4.72
CA TYR A 48 -3.66 16.86 4.80
C TYR A 48 -3.44 16.26 6.18
N GLU A 49 -4.23 15.22 6.49
CA GLU A 49 -4.08 14.39 7.68
C GLU A 49 -3.82 12.94 7.26
N ILE A 50 -2.87 12.29 7.93
CA ILE A 50 -2.58 10.88 7.74
C ILE A 50 -3.44 10.08 8.73
N ILE A 51 -4.34 9.25 8.21
CA ILE A 51 -5.23 8.43 9.03
C ILE A 51 -5.03 6.96 8.66
N PRO A 52 -4.82 6.05 9.64
CA PRO A 52 -4.80 4.63 9.38
C PRO A 52 -6.11 4.17 8.75
N MET A 53 -6.04 3.39 7.67
CA MET A 53 -7.24 2.88 6.98
C MET A 53 -8.18 2.11 7.90
N ARG A 54 -7.65 1.46 8.95
CA ARG A 54 -8.45 0.71 9.94
C ARG A 54 -9.39 1.59 10.76
N ASP A 55 -9.12 2.89 10.83
CA ASP A 55 -9.90 3.87 11.61
C ASP A 55 -10.94 4.59 10.73
N ILE A 56 -11.01 4.21 9.44
CA ILE A 56 -11.97 4.74 8.46
C ILE A 56 -13.15 3.76 8.34
N PRO A 57 -14.41 4.23 8.28
CA PRO A 57 -15.56 3.38 7.97
C PRO A 57 -15.35 2.60 6.66
N THR A 58 -15.67 1.31 6.67
CA THR A 58 -15.51 0.44 5.48
C THR A 58 -16.24 1.01 4.27
N GLU A 59 -17.43 1.55 4.49
CA GLU A 59 -18.32 2.13 3.47
C GLU A 59 -17.68 3.38 2.83
N GLU A 60 -16.97 4.19 3.60
CA GLU A 60 -16.24 5.36 3.11
C GLU A 60 -15.09 4.94 2.18
N MET A 61 -14.35 3.88 2.54
CA MET A 61 -13.30 3.33 1.69
C MET A 61 -13.87 2.74 0.39
N VAL A 62 -14.98 2.02 0.46
CA VAL A 62 -15.67 1.49 -0.73
C VAL A 62 -16.13 2.64 -1.61
N SER A 63 -16.72 3.67 -1.04
CA SER A 63 -17.16 4.88 -1.77
C SER A 63 -15.98 5.58 -2.45
N PHE A 64 -14.84 5.73 -1.77
CA PHE A 64 -13.63 6.29 -2.36
C PHE A 64 -13.20 5.54 -3.62
N PHE A 65 -13.14 4.20 -3.57
CA PHE A 65 -12.73 3.42 -4.74
C PHE A 65 -13.78 3.44 -5.85
N SER A 66 -15.07 3.37 -5.52
CA SER A 66 -16.15 3.35 -6.51
C SER A 66 -16.32 4.67 -7.27
N GLN A 67 -15.84 5.78 -6.70
CA GLN A 67 -15.86 7.10 -7.34
C GLN A 67 -14.66 7.32 -8.28
N GLN A 68 -13.66 6.44 -8.27
CA GLN A 68 -12.53 6.57 -9.18
C GLN A 68 -12.91 6.09 -10.58
N PRO A 69 -12.48 6.80 -11.63
CA PRO A 69 -12.72 6.37 -13.00
C PRO A 69 -11.92 5.09 -13.33
N GLU A 70 -12.36 4.34 -14.34
CA GLU A 70 -11.77 3.05 -14.71
C GLU A 70 -10.27 3.15 -15.01
N GLU A 71 -9.83 4.22 -15.64
CA GLU A 71 -8.41 4.46 -15.93
C GLU A 71 -7.54 4.63 -14.69
N ALA A 72 -8.10 4.92 -13.52
CA ALA A 72 -7.35 4.95 -12.26
C ALA A 72 -6.87 3.57 -11.83
N PHE A 73 -7.52 2.53 -12.35
CA PHE A 73 -7.21 1.13 -12.04
C PHE A 73 -6.29 0.47 -13.07
N THR A 74 -5.94 1.11 -14.20
CA THR A 74 -5.09 0.53 -15.25
C THR A 74 -3.82 -0.15 -14.72
N PHE A 75 -3.18 0.46 -13.71
CA PHE A 75 -1.96 -0.06 -13.07
C PHE A 75 -2.15 -0.40 -11.59
N PHE A 76 -3.39 -0.47 -11.10
CA PHE A 76 -3.63 -0.58 -9.66
C PHE A 76 -4.70 -1.62 -9.33
N HIS A 77 -4.27 -2.87 -9.20
CA HIS A 77 -5.11 -4.01 -8.83
C HIS A 77 -4.54 -4.79 -7.63
N PRO A 78 -4.26 -4.14 -6.48
CA PRO A 78 -3.57 -4.80 -5.37
C PRO A 78 -4.48 -5.77 -4.60
N HIS A 79 -5.79 -5.54 -4.60
CA HIS A 79 -6.80 -6.28 -3.84
C HIS A 79 -8.22 -5.97 -4.37
N GLY A 80 -9.24 -6.68 -3.85
CA GLY A 80 -10.64 -6.33 -4.10
C GLY A 80 -11.05 -5.05 -3.37
N PHE A 81 -11.95 -4.28 -3.98
CA PHE A 81 -12.43 -3.00 -3.47
C PHE A 81 -13.84 -3.07 -2.88
N ASP A 82 -14.42 -4.26 -2.80
CA ASP A 82 -15.70 -4.53 -2.15
C ASP A 82 -15.59 -4.48 -0.61
N ALA A 83 -16.73 -4.30 0.07
CA ALA A 83 -16.78 -4.13 1.52
C ALA A 83 -16.14 -5.31 2.29
N LYS A 84 -16.32 -6.55 1.82
CA LYS A 84 -15.74 -7.74 2.44
C LYS A 84 -14.22 -7.73 2.35
N SER A 85 -13.67 -7.38 1.18
CA SER A 85 -12.23 -7.28 0.93
C SER A 85 -11.62 -6.15 1.76
N ILE A 86 -12.21 -4.97 1.77
CA ILE A 86 -11.75 -3.81 2.54
C ILE A 86 -11.76 -4.13 4.04
N LYS A 87 -12.86 -4.65 4.58
CA LYS A 87 -12.97 -5.01 6.00
C LYS A 87 -11.91 -6.04 6.42
N ARG A 88 -11.62 -7.03 5.57
CA ARG A 88 -10.55 -8.00 5.82
C ARG A 88 -9.18 -7.34 5.89
N LEU A 89 -8.89 -6.38 5.00
CA LEU A 89 -7.63 -5.66 5.00
C LEU A 89 -7.49 -4.74 6.23
N GLN A 90 -8.56 -4.09 6.66
CA GLN A 90 -8.60 -3.28 7.90
C GLN A 90 -8.28 -4.11 9.16
N GLN A 91 -8.67 -5.39 9.16
CA GLN A 91 -8.39 -6.33 10.26
C GLN A 91 -6.99 -6.96 10.19
N ASN A 92 -6.32 -6.87 9.05
CA ASN A 92 -5.01 -7.48 8.83
C ASN A 92 -3.89 -6.59 9.39
N ARG A 93 -3.22 -7.03 10.45
CA ARG A 93 -2.16 -6.28 11.14
C ARG A 93 -0.88 -6.13 10.34
N SER A 94 -0.66 -6.98 9.33
CA SER A 94 0.47 -6.87 8.40
C SER A 94 0.18 -5.99 7.17
N PHE A 95 -1.04 -5.49 7.04
CA PHE A 95 -1.45 -4.58 5.99
C PHE A 95 -1.47 -3.14 6.54
N LEU A 96 -0.33 -2.45 6.43
CA LEU A 96 -0.15 -1.10 6.96
C LEU A 96 -0.66 -0.09 5.92
N ALA A 97 -1.92 0.27 6.02
CA ALA A 97 -2.56 1.15 5.06
C ALA A 97 -3.00 2.47 5.69
N TYR A 98 -2.85 3.54 4.93
CA TYR A 98 -3.14 4.91 5.33
C TYR A 98 -3.91 5.63 4.23
N ILE A 99 -4.72 6.59 4.64
CA ILE A 99 -5.33 7.57 3.77
C ILE A 99 -4.73 8.97 4.03
N LEU A 100 -4.73 9.80 3.01
CA LEU A 100 -4.56 11.24 3.12
C LEU A 100 -5.93 11.89 3.05
N ARG A 101 -6.35 12.52 4.13
CA ARG A 101 -7.61 13.29 4.20
C ARG A 101 -7.31 14.76 4.00
N ASP A 102 -7.97 15.37 3.05
CA ASP A 102 -7.93 16.82 2.85
C ASP A 102 -8.65 17.53 4.00
N LYS A 103 -7.93 18.37 4.76
CA LYS A 103 -8.45 19.09 5.92
C LYS A 103 -9.47 20.15 5.56
N THR A 104 -9.51 20.62 4.30
CA THR A 104 -10.40 21.69 3.88
C THR A 104 -11.81 21.20 3.60
N ASN A 105 -11.97 19.97 3.13
CA ASN A 105 -13.26 19.42 2.69
C ASN A 105 -13.58 18.03 3.25
N GLY A 106 -12.65 17.43 4.03
CA GLY A 106 -12.83 16.14 4.65
C GLY A 106 -12.74 14.93 3.71
N LYS A 107 -12.46 15.13 2.41
CA LYS A 107 -12.42 14.05 1.43
C LYS A 107 -11.10 13.27 1.47
N ILE A 108 -11.16 12.01 1.06
CA ILE A 108 -9.96 11.19 0.86
C ILE A 108 -9.27 11.63 -0.43
N ALA A 109 -8.06 12.19 -0.31
CA ALA A 109 -7.24 12.63 -1.42
C ALA A 109 -6.32 11.52 -1.98
N GLY A 110 -6.05 10.47 -1.17
CA GLY A 110 -5.24 9.36 -1.60
C GLY A 110 -5.23 8.23 -0.59
N TYR A 111 -4.84 7.05 -1.08
CA TYR A 111 -4.73 5.80 -0.35
C TYR A 111 -3.38 5.16 -0.63
N CYS A 112 -2.70 4.68 0.40
CA CYS A 112 -1.43 3.98 0.26
C CYS A 112 -1.27 2.88 1.30
N PHE A 113 -0.42 1.88 0.99
CA PHE A 113 -0.20 0.75 1.89
C PHE A 113 1.20 0.12 1.73
N ASN A 114 1.65 -0.53 2.79
CA ASN A 114 2.68 -1.56 2.78
C ASN A 114 2.02 -2.91 3.11
N ARG A 115 1.92 -3.82 2.14
CA ARG A 115 1.58 -5.23 2.40
C ARG A 115 2.83 -5.91 2.93
N SER A 116 2.86 -6.17 4.23
CA SER A 116 4.06 -6.58 4.94
C SER A 116 4.02 -8.06 5.29
N PHE A 117 5.21 -8.64 5.44
CA PHE A 117 5.40 -10.04 5.77
C PHE A 117 6.25 -10.18 7.03
N PHE A 118 5.96 -11.21 7.82
CA PHE A 118 6.65 -11.47 9.08
C PHE A 118 8.17 -11.64 8.91
N HIS A 119 8.63 -12.06 7.74
CA HIS A 119 10.06 -12.21 7.44
C HIS A 119 10.78 -10.87 7.12
N GLY A 120 10.08 -9.73 7.14
CA GLY A 120 10.69 -8.40 7.06
C GLY A 120 10.63 -7.71 5.71
N GLN A 121 9.80 -8.17 4.80
CA GLN A 121 9.54 -7.51 3.52
C GLN A 121 8.20 -6.79 3.54
N GLY A 122 8.13 -5.64 2.86
CA GLY A 122 6.90 -4.89 2.61
C GLY A 122 6.79 -4.53 1.12
N PHE A 123 5.63 -4.77 0.55
CA PHE A 123 5.29 -4.39 -0.83
C PHE A 123 4.34 -3.22 -0.80
N ARG A 124 4.73 -2.11 -1.38
CA ARG A 124 3.97 -0.87 -1.32
C ARG A 124 3.11 -0.66 -2.56
N GLY A 125 1.97 0.00 -2.35
CA GLY A 125 1.09 0.47 -3.41
C GLY A 125 0.40 1.76 -2.99
N ARG A 126 -0.04 2.55 -3.98
CA ARG A 126 -0.72 3.82 -3.73
C ARG A 126 -1.66 4.20 -4.86
N MET A 127 -2.69 4.94 -4.53
CA MET A 127 -3.62 5.57 -5.45
C MET A 127 -3.87 7.01 -5.01
N VAL A 128 -3.72 7.96 -5.92
CA VAL A 128 -4.14 9.36 -5.75
C VAL A 128 -5.52 9.51 -6.38
N ASP A 129 -6.47 10.10 -5.65
CA ASP A 129 -7.77 10.47 -6.20
C ASP A 129 -7.60 11.34 -7.45
N ILE A 130 -8.44 11.10 -8.46
CA ILE A 130 -8.33 11.75 -9.77
C ILE A 130 -8.31 13.28 -9.66
N ASN A 131 -9.09 13.86 -8.72
CA ASN A 131 -9.19 15.29 -8.51
C ASN A 131 -7.99 15.90 -7.75
N TYR A 132 -7.12 15.06 -7.21
CA TYR A 132 -5.94 15.45 -6.44
C TYR A 132 -4.61 15.15 -7.15
N ARG A 133 -4.66 14.66 -8.39
CA ARG A 133 -3.45 14.41 -9.19
C ARG A 133 -2.69 15.71 -9.48
N GLY A 134 -1.41 15.58 -9.79
CA GLY A 134 -0.54 16.74 -10.09
C GLY A 134 -0.08 17.57 -8.89
N LYS A 135 -0.54 17.26 -7.66
CA LYS A 135 -0.23 18.00 -6.42
C LYS A 135 0.90 17.36 -5.59
N GLY A 136 1.67 16.44 -6.15
CA GLY A 136 2.78 15.78 -5.44
C GLY A 136 2.39 14.70 -4.43
N LEU A 137 1.09 14.39 -4.28
CA LEU A 137 0.61 13.44 -3.26
C LEU A 137 1.16 12.02 -3.43
N GLY A 138 1.47 11.58 -4.66
CA GLY A 138 2.12 10.30 -4.90
C GLY A 138 3.49 10.21 -4.22
N THR A 139 4.29 11.27 -4.31
CA THR A 139 5.59 11.39 -3.62
C THR A 139 5.40 11.43 -2.10
N THR A 140 4.44 12.21 -1.62
CA THR A 140 4.09 12.30 -0.20
C THR A 140 3.72 10.93 0.38
N MET A 141 2.84 10.18 -0.29
CA MET A 141 2.45 8.83 0.13
C MET A 141 3.63 7.84 0.14
N ASN A 142 4.55 7.95 -0.81
CA ASN A 142 5.78 7.16 -0.79
C ASN A 142 6.63 7.46 0.46
N LYS A 143 6.79 8.74 0.82
CA LYS A 143 7.52 9.13 2.04
C LYS A 143 6.86 8.57 3.30
N ILE A 144 5.53 8.63 3.40
CA ILE A 144 4.75 8.02 4.50
C ILE A 144 5.03 6.52 4.61
N LEU A 145 4.97 5.79 3.49
CA LEU A 145 5.22 4.36 3.47
C LEU A 145 6.67 4.00 3.82
N ASN A 146 7.63 4.83 3.38
CA ASN A 146 9.04 4.67 3.75
C ASN A 146 9.24 4.90 5.25
N GLU A 147 8.69 5.99 5.79
CA GLU A 147 8.84 6.34 7.19
C GLU A 147 8.37 5.22 8.10
N VAL A 148 7.14 4.72 7.93
CA VAL A 148 6.63 3.62 8.74
C VAL A 148 7.38 2.32 8.49
N GLY A 149 7.69 1.98 7.25
CA GLY A 149 8.33 0.72 6.90
C GLY A 149 9.76 0.63 7.45
N PHE A 150 10.56 1.68 7.26
CA PHE A 150 11.95 1.72 7.76
C PHE A 150 12.01 1.83 9.28
N ALA A 151 11.11 2.59 9.92
CA ALA A 151 11.07 2.71 11.37
C ALA A 151 10.88 1.36 12.07
N ILE A 152 10.12 0.45 11.49
CA ILE A 152 9.95 -0.89 12.04
C ILE A 152 10.98 -1.91 11.52
N GLY A 153 11.82 -1.54 10.55
CA GLY A 153 12.91 -2.38 10.01
C GLY A 153 12.50 -3.28 8.85
N LEU A 154 11.54 -2.86 8.02
CA LEU A 154 11.20 -3.57 6.79
C LEU A 154 12.14 -3.20 5.64
N ARG A 155 12.41 -4.16 4.77
CA ARG A 155 12.86 -3.92 3.41
C ARG A 155 11.64 -3.67 2.54
N LEU A 156 11.65 -2.58 1.80
CA LEU A 156 10.50 -2.14 1.01
C LEU A 156 10.71 -2.40 -0.47
N PHE A 157 9.67 -2.87 -1.12
CA PHE A 157 9.65 -3.19 -2.54
C PHE A 157 8.40 -2.62 -3.22
N GLU A 158 8.48 -2.40 -4.51
CA GLU A 158 7.31 -2.15 -5.36
C GLU A 158 7.51 -2.72 -6.76
N THR A 159 6.42 -3.01 -7.42
CA THR A 159 6.40 -3.25 -8.87
C THR A 159 5.75 -2.04 -9.54
N VAL A 160 6.39 -1.52 -10.57
CA VAL A 160 5.89 -0.39 -11.34
C VAL A 160 6.05 -0.66 -12.83
N SER A 161 5.00 -0.46 -13.61
CA SER A 161 5.10 -0.51 -15.07
C SER A 161 5.95 0.66 -15.57
N LYS A 162 6.83 0.40 -16.55
CA LYS A 162 7.59 1.46 -17.25
C LYS A 162 6.66 2.47 -17.94
N ASP A 163 5.45 2.03 -18.29
CA ASP A 163 4.42 2.88 -18.89
C ASP A 163 3.75 3.79 -17.84
N ASN A 164 3.82 3.45 -16.55
CA ASN A 164 3.35 4.29 -15.45
C ASN A 164 4.42 5.31 -15.01
N VAL A 165 4.77 6.22 -15.92
CA VAL A 165 5.81 7.23 -15.73
C VAL A 165 5.58 8.06 -14.47
N ALA A 166 4.33 8.41 -14.16
CA ALA A 166 3.99 9.20 -12.98
C ALA A 166 4.31 8.46 -11.68
N SER A 167 4.00 7.16 -11.61
CA SER A 167 4.33 6.32 -10.47
C SER A 167 5.85 6.19 -10.29
N TYR A 168 6.58 5.90 -11.37
CA TYR A 168 8.03 5.78 -11.33
C TYR A 168 8.72 7.07 -10.89
N LYS A 169 8.34 8.22 -11.47
CA LYS A 169 8.86 9.54 -11.06
C LYS A 169 8.58 9.85 -9.59
N SER A 170 7.38 9.54 -9.09
CA SER A 170 7.05 9.79 -7.68
C SER A 170 7.85 8.90 -6.73
N ALA A 171 8.20 7.67 -7.15
CA ALA A 171 9.05 6.79 -6.39
C ALA A 171 10.50 7.30 -6.31
N LEU A 172 11.07 7.72 -7.45
CA LEU A 172 12.40 8.36 -7.52
C LEU A 172 12.49 9.64 -6.68
N SER A 173 11.43 10.46 -6.68
CA SER A 173 11.39 11.72 -5.92
C SER A 173 11.27 11.51 -4.40
N ALA A 174 10.85 10.33 -3.96
CA ALA A 174 10.65 10.03 -2.55
C ALA A 174 11.80 9.23 -1.92
N SER A 175 12.65 8.58 -2.73
CA SER A 175 13.56 7.55 -2.22
C SER A 175 14.72 7.27 -3.17
N ASN A 176 15.81 6.76 -2.63
CA ASN A 176 16.80 6.03 -3.41
C ASN A 176 16.19 4.68 -3.84
N ILE A 177 16.35 4.33 -5.11
CA ILE A 177 15.74 3.12 -5.69
C ILE A 177 16.82 2.27 -6.33
N LYS A 178 16.74 0.96 -6.08
CA LYS A 178 17.52 -0.05 -6.78
C LYS A 178 16.58 -0.88 -7.66
N VAL A 179 16.84 -0.91 -8.96
CA VAL A 179 16.18 -1.85 -9.86
C VAL A 179 16.75 -3.24 -9.56
N VAL A 180 15.92 -4.13 -9.04
CA VAL A 180 16.31 -5.51 -8.71
C VAL A 180 16.29 -6.38 -9.95
N LYS A 181 15.23 -6.25 -10.75
CA LYS A 181 15.07 -6.93 -12.05
C LYS A 181 13.95 -6.32 -12.88
N GLU A 182 13.98 -6.58 -14.16
CA GLU A 182 12.84 -6.39 -15.05
C GLU A 182 11.95 -7.62 -15.02
N LEU A 183 10.66 -7.40 -15.00
CA LEU A 183 9.64 -8.44 -15.02
C LEU A 183 9.01 -8.53 -16.41
N PRO A 184 8.28 -9.62 -16.75
CA PRO A 184 7.38 -9.62 -17.89
C PRO A 184 6.42 -8.44 -17.85
N ASP A 185 5.75 -8.15 -18.96
CA ASP A 185 4.72 -7.11 -19.08
C ASP A 185 5.22 -5.67 -18.85
N ASN A 186 6.51 -5.41 -19.17
CA ASN A 186 7.15 -4.10 -19.07
C ASN A 186 7.23 -3.53 -17.65
N ASP A 187 7.26 -4.38 -16.64
CA ASP A 187 7.30 -4.00 -15.24
C ASP A 187 8.72 -3.99 -14.67
N LEU A 188 8.98 -3.07 -13.75
CA LEU A 188 10.20 -3.02 -12.93
C LEU A 188 9.90 -3.51 -11.51
N TYR A 189 10.73 -4.41 -11.01
CA TYR A 189 10.77 -4.77 -9.61
C TYR A 189 11.85 -3.95 -8.91
N LEU A 190 11.41 -3.10 -7.99
CA LEU A 190 12.22 -2.09 -7.32
C LEU A 190 12.39 -2.43 -5.85
N GLU A 191 13.60 -2.23 -5.32
CA GLU A 191 13.87 -2.15 -3.89
C GLU A 191 14.06 -0.68 -3.52
N ILE A 192 13.40 -0.27 -2.45
CA ILE A 192 13.43 1.10 -1.92
C ILE A 192 14.47 1.12 -0.82
N LEU A 193 15.42 2.01 -0.94
CA LEU A 193 16.52 2.16 0.01
C LEU A 193 16.25 3.33 0.97
N PRO A 194 16.73 3.23 2.23
CA PRO A 194 16.67 4.33 3.20
C PRO A 194 17.37 5.59 2.75
#